data_5c1a647b2960239db92cc00ed8b490c8
#
_entry.id   5c1a647b2960239db92cc00ed8b490c8
#
_cell.length_a   1.000
_cell.length_b   1.000
_cell.length_c   1.000
_cell.angle_alpha   90.00
_cell.angle_beta   90.00
_cell.angle_gamma   90.00
#
_symmetry.space_group_name_H-M   'P 1'
#
loop_
_entity.id
_entity.type
_entity.pdbx_description
1 polymer ?
#
loop_
_entity_poly.entity_id
_entity_poly.type
_entity_poly.pdbx_seq_one_letter_code
_entity_poly.pdbx_strand_id
1 'polypeptide(L)'
;TPYIVKSRTSSKLKTNLLKNNFPILFEGLHSCFLLDDIVFKNRIKIFRSHNIEHNYYNHLALAEKNIKKRQYYQSEAKKLLRFEPIIKNATVSLVVSLKDLVYFKNKYPKSQFEFVPCFHAGEEVTVKSGIGNYVLYHGNLSVSENKNAAEFIIQQLFKELTIPLIIAGLNPPADLIQLIKKYDHIRLIANPDDKEMNELIANAQINLLYTNQATGLKLKLLNVLYNGRHCIVNSKMVEGTSLSELCGVEDDISQLKKLITTTFNNEISTQEIEKRKTVLLRDYSNESSYQKIIKALQSF
;
A
#
# COMPACT_ATOMS: atom_id res chain seq x y z
N THR A 1 -4.19 22.95 -14.79
CA THR A 1 -4.82 21.84 -14.03
C THR A 1 -4.28 20.52 -14.52
N PRO A 2 -3.92 19.55 -13.65
CA PRO A 2 -3.54 18.20 -14.04
C PRO A 2 -4.68 17.51 -14.80
N TYR A 3 -4.35 16.64 -15.76
CA TYR A 3 -5.37 15.91 -16.52
C TYR A 3 -6.25 15.04 -15.62
N ILE A 4 -5.63 14.35 -14.65
CA ILE A 4 -6.34 13.48 -13.70
C ILE A 4 -7.39 14.23 -12.86
N VAL A 5 -7.15 15.51 -12.55
CA VAL A 5 -8.11 16.39 -11.87
C VAL A 5 -9.19 16.85 -12.85
N LYS A 6 -8.77 17.35 -14.03
CA LYS A 6 -9.69 17.87 -15.05
C LYS A 6 -10.69 16.80 -15.52
N SER A 7 -10.25 15.57 -15.70
CA SER A 7 -11.12 14.46 -16.15
C SER A 7 -12.19 14.06 -15.14
N ARG A 8 -12.12 14.54 -13.90
CA ARG A 8 -13.07 14.26 -12.82
C ARG A 8 -13.97 15.46 -12.49
N THR A 9 -13.79 16.60 -13.16
CA THR A 9 -14.66 17.77 -12.95
C THR A 9 -16.09 17.48 -13.42
N SER A 10 -17.09 17.84 -12.60
CA SER A 10 -18.48 17.60 -12.89
C SER A 10 -19.34 18.71 -12.28
N SER A 11 -20.11 19.41 -13.13
CA SER A 11 -21.12 20.38 -12.68
C SER A 11 -22.25 19.70 -11.90
N LYS A 12 -22.64 18.49 -12.32
CA LYS A 12 -23.66 17.68 -11.62
C LYS A 12 -23.24 17.34 -10.20
N LEU A 13 -21.93 17.04 -9.97
CA LEU A 13 -21.42 16.82 -8.62
C LEU A 13 -21.56 18.06 -7.75
N LYS A 14 -21.19 19.24 -8.25
CA LYS A 14 -21.36 20.52 -7.53
C LYS A 14 -22.82 20.74 -7.15
N THR A 15 -23.76 20.57 -8.09
CA THR A 15 -25.20 20.69 -7.83
C THR A 15 -25.69 19.70 -6.77
N ASN A 16 -25.20 18.45 -6.79
CA ASN A 16 -25.56 17.46 -5.78
C ASN A 16 -25.04 17.82 -4.39
N LEU A 17 -23.81 18.29 -4.29
CA LEU A 17 -23.21 18.72 -3.03
C LEU A 17 -23.93 19.92 -2.41
N LEU A 18 -24.60 20.76 -3.20
CA LEU A 18 -25.38 21.90 -2.72
C LEU A 18 -26.74 21.52 -2.12
N LYS A 19 -27.19 20.26 -2.28
CA LYS A 19 -28.48 19.80 -1.73
C LYS A 19 -28.50 19.65 -0.21
N ASN A 20 -27.35 19.60 0.42
CA ASN A 20 -27.20 19.46 1.87
C ASN A 20 -25.93 20.16 2.35
N ASN A 21 -25.70 20.14 3.66
CA ASN A 21 -24.53 20.78 4.28
C ASN A 21 -23.62 19.77 5.02
N PHE A 22 -23.63 18.49 4.63
CA PHE A 22 -22.74 17.50 5.22
C PHE A 22 -21.26 17.77 4.92
N PRO A 23 -20.31 17.34 5.75
CA PRO A 23 -18.89 17.38 5.44
C PRO A 23 -18.58 16.76 4.07
N ILE A 24 -17.60 17.31 3.38
CA ILE A 24 -17.16 16.78 2.08
C ILE A 24 -15.82 16.10 2.26
N LEU A 25 -15.74 14.80 1.94
CA LEU A 25 -14.49 14.05 1.87
C LEU A 25 -13.97 14.02 0.43
N PHE A 26 -12.76 14.56 0.24
CA PHE A 26 -12.03 14.55 -1.02
C PHE A 26 -11.00 13.41 -1.00
N GLU A 27 -11.32 12.30 -1.67
CA GLU A 27 -10.44 11.13 -1.76
C GLU A 27 -9.38 11.32 -2.85
N GLY A 28 -8.14 11.59 -2.42
CA GLY A 28 -7.00 11.86 -3.28
C GLY A 28 -7.01 13.26 -3.91
N LEU A 29 -5.81 13.76 -4.24
CA LEU A 29 -5.64 15.09 -4.83
C LEU A 29 -6.42 15.28 -6.15
N HIS A 30 -6.65 14.18 -6.86
CA HIS A 30 -7.39 14.17 -8.12
C HIS A 30 -8.88 14.50 -8.00
N SER A 31 -9.46 14.41 -6.80
CA SER A 31 -10.86 14.78 -6.53
C SER A 31 -11.04 16.25 -6.08
N CYS A 32 -9.93 16.97 -5.83
CA CYS A 32 -9.93 18.25 -5.13
C CYS A 32 -10.31 19.48 -5.97
N PHE A 33 -10.94 19.33 -7.14
CA PHE A 33 -11.27 20.46 -8.01
C PHE A 33 -12.31 21.43 -7.42
N LEU A 34 -13.05 21.03 -6.38
CA LEU A 34 -14.01 21.87 -5.66
C LEU A 34 -13.50 22.31 -4.27
N LEU A 35 -12.28 21.95 -3.89
CA LEU A 35 -11.79 22.19 -2.53
C LEU A 35 -11.62 23.67 -2.19
N ASP A 36 -11.32 24.53 -3.19
CA ASP A 36 -11.21 25.99 -3.08
C ASP A 36 -12.46 26.73 -3.58
N ASP A 37 -13.54 26.04 -3.95
CA ASP A 37 -14.75 26.67 -4.44
C ASP A 37 -15.41 27.49 -3.32
N ILE A 38 -15.62 28.79 -3.58
CA ILE A 38 -16.14 29.77 -2.62
C ILE A 38 -17.51 29.34 -2.05
N VAL A 39 -18.32 28.63 -2.82
CA VAL A 39 -19.64 28.13 -2.40
C VAL A 39 -19.54 27.17 -1.20
N PHE A 40 -18.42 26.48 -1.06
CA PHE A 40 -18.15 25.54 0.05
C PHE A 40 -17.23 26.15 1.14
N LYS A 41 -17.05 27.48 1.17
CA LYS A 41 -16.15 28.15 2.10
C LYS A 41 -16.40 27.79 3.57
N ASN A 42 -17.65 27.73 3.98
CA ASN A 42 -18.07 27.49 5.36
C ASN A 42 -18.35 25.99 5.66
N ARG A 43 -18.01 25.12 4.74
CA ARG A 43 -18.26 23.69 4.87
C ARG A 43 -17.05 22.97 5.42
N ILE A 44 -17.24 21.97 6.27
CA ILE A 44 -16.16 21.07 6.69
C ILE A 44 -15.69 20.29 5.45
N LYS A 45 -14.42 20.43 5.11
CA LYS A 45 -13.76 19.81 3.96
C LYS A 45 -12.60 18.96 4.43
N ILE A 46 -12.68 17.68 4.19
CA ILE A 46 -11.67 16.70 4.57
C ILE A 46 -10.93 16.30 3.31
N PHE A 47 -9.62 16.44 3.29
CA PHE A 47 -8.78 15.87 2.24
C PHE A 47 -8.16 14.57 2.74
N ARG A 48 -8.24 13.49 1.97
CA ARG A 48 -7.53 12.25 2.25
C ARG A 48 -6.45 12.02 1.21
N SER A 49 -5.20 12.05 1.64
CA SER A 49 -4.05 11.79 0.78
C SER A 49 -3.81 10.29 0.63
N HIS A 50 -3.69 9.81 -0.60
CA HIS A 50 -3.26 8.44 -0.88
C HIS A 50 -1.75 8.35 -1.09
N ASN A 51 -1.17 9.38 -1.69
CA ASN A 51 0.26 9.51 -1.98
C ASN A 51 0.61 11.00 -2.10
N ILE A 52 1.88 11.30 -2.12
CA ILE A 52 2.39 12.56 -2.69
C ILE A 52 2.32 12.41 -4.22
N GLU A 53 1.22 12.85 -4.82
CA GLU A 53 0.86 12.54 -6.22
C GLU A 53 1.94 12.90 -7.24
N HIS A 54 2.61 14.04 -7.10
CA HIS A 54 3.67 14.43 -8.03
C HIS A 54 4.90 13.52 -7.92
N ASN A 55 5.21 12.98 -6.74
CA ASN A 55 6.27 11.98 -6.55
C ASN A 55 5.88 10.66 -7.19
N TYR A 56 4.63 10.22 -7.03
CA TYR A 56 4.12 9.02 -7.67
C TYR A 56 4.26 9.08 -9.20
N TYR A 57 3.86 10.21 -9.82
CA TYR A 57 3.99 10.41 -11.25
C TYR A 57 5.46 10.50 -11.71
N ASN A 58 6.36 11.05 -10.89
CA ASN A 58 7.81 11.03 -11.17
C ASN A 58 8.34 9.58 -11.16
N HIS A 59 7.92 8.74 -10.21
CA HIS A 59 8.32 7.32 -10.19
C HIS A 59 7.78 6.56 -11.41
N LEU A 60 6.53 6.82 -11.82
CA LEU A 60 5.99 6.28 -13.08
C LEU A 60 6.84 6.68 -14.28
N ALA A 61 7.26 7.94 -14.34
CA ALA A 61 8.11 8.44 -15.43
C ALA A 61 9.49 7.75 -15.46
N LEU A 62 10.09 7.49 -14.28
CA LEU A 62 11.38 6.80 -14.20
C LEU A 62 11.29 5.32 -14.63
N ALA A 63 10.17 4.66 -14.32
CA ALA A 63 9.94 3.26 -14.70
C ALA A 63 9.49 3.06 -16.15
N GLU A 64 9.02 4.12 -16.84
CA GLU A 64 8.41 4.02 -18.15
C GLU A 64 9.48 4.00 -19.26
N LYS A 65 9.42 2.98 -20.11
CA LYS A 65 10.33 2.81 -21.27
C LYS A 65 9.88 3.62 -22.50
N ASN A 66 8.58 3.84 -22.67
CA ASN A 66 8.05 4.61 -23.78
C ASN A 66 8.30 6.11 -23.57
N ILE A 67 9.06 6.75 -24.44
CA ILE A 67 9.48 8.16 -24.34
C ILE A 67 8.27 9.10 -24.24
N LYS A 68 7.23 8.90 -25.06
CA LYS A 68 6.03 9.77 -25.06
C LYS A 68 5.26 9.68 -23.75
N LYS A 69 5.08 8.46 -23.24
CA LYS A 69 4.44 8.24 -21.92
C LYS A 69 5.27 8.81 -20.78
N ARG A 70 6.60 8.64 -20.82
CA ARG A 70 7.52 9.22 -19.83
C ARG A 70 7.40 10.74 -19.78
N GLN A 71 7.42 11.41 -20.94
CA GLN A 71 7.23 12.86 -21.04
C GLN A 71 5.86 13.30 -20.51
N TYR A 72 4.80 12.53 -20.81
CA TYR A 72 3.47 12.76 -20.25
C TYR A 72 3.48 12.72 -18.71
N TYR A 73 4.05 11.66 -18.11
CA TYR A 73 4.13 11.54 -16.65
C TYR A 73 4.94 12.68 -16.01
N GLN A 74 6.06 13.08 -16.60
CA GLN A 74 6.85 14.22 -16.13
C GLN A 74 6.07 15.54 -16.18
N SER A 75 5.32 15.75 -17.27
CA SER A 75 4.46 16.93 -17.41
C SER A 75 3.35 16.95 -16.35
N GLU A 76 2.65 15.81 -16.15
CA GLU A 76 1.61 15.69 -15.13
C GLU A 76 2.17 15.83 -13.73
N ALA A 77 3.34 15.29 -13.41
CA ALA A 77 4.01 15.49 -12.13
C ALA A 77 4.22 16.99 -11.81
N LYS A 78 4.71 17.77 -12.78
CA LYS A 78 4.87 19.22 -12.62
C LYS A 78 3.54 19.95 -12.39
N LYS A 79 2.47 19.55 -13.09
CA LYS A 79 1.13 20.11 -12.90
C LYS A 79 0.54 19.74 -11.53
N LEU A 80 0.74 18.50 -11.08
CA LEU A 80 0.30 18.03 -9.77
C LEU A 80 1.02 18.77 -8.65
N LEU A 81 2.35 18.98 -8.75
CA LEU A 81 3.11 19.76 -7.79
C LEU A 81 2.58 21.21 -7.67
N ARG A 82 2.21 21.84 -8.80
CA ARG A 82 1.62 23.19 -8.81
C ARG A 82 0.19 23.21 -8.28
N PHE A 83 -0.54 22.12 -8.39
CA PHE A 83 -1.92 22.00 -7.94
C PHE A 83 -2.01 21.63 -6.45
N GLU A 84 -1.04 20.93 -5.90
CA GLU A 84 -1.01 20.42 -4.53
C GLU A 84 -1.35 21.48 -3.45
N PRO A 85 -0.94 22.77 -3.56
CA PRO A 85 -1.30 23.80 -2.57
C PRO A 85 -2.80 24.00 -2.34
N ILE A 86 -3.68 23.47 -3.21
CA ILE A 86 -5.14 23.50 -3.03
C ILE A 86 -5.58 22.86 -1.70
N ILE A 87 -4.79 21.88 -1.20
CA ILE A 87 -5.08 21.16 0.06
C ILE A 87 -5.09 22.10 1.29
N LYS A 88 -4.50 23.29 1.21
CA LYS A 88 -4.58 24.31 2.26
C LYS A 88 -6.02 24.76 2.56
N ASN A 89 -6.95 24.53 1.63
CA ASN A 89 -8.36 24.87 1.79
C ASN A 89 -9.16 23.73 2.46
N ALA A 90 -8.52 22.62 2.80
CA ALA A 90 -9.13 21.59 3.62
C ALA A 90 -9.17 22.03 5.09
N THR A 91 -10.26 21.66 5.78
CA THR A 91 -10.39 21.85 7.23
C THR A 91 -9.39 20.94 7.96
N VAL A 92 -9.29 19.68 7.52
CA VAL A 92 -8.30 18.71 7.99
C VAL A 92 -7.87 17.81 6.84
N SER A 93 -6.62 17.38 6.86
CA SER A 93 -6.04 16.44 5.89
C SER A 93 -5.66 15.14 6.58
N LEU A 94 -6.19 14.03 6.08
CA LEU A 94 -5.90 12.69 6.57
C LEU A 94 -4.82 12.06 5.66
N VAL A 95 -3.73 11.58 6.25
CA VAL A 95 -2.58 11.07 5.50
C VAL A 95 -2.35 9.60 5.86
N VAL A 96 -2.23 8.75 4.85
CA VAL A 96 -2.16 7.28 5.04
C VAL A 96 -0.75 6.75 5.34
N SER A 97 0.29 7.58 5.21
CA SER A 97 1.69 7.22 5.40
C SER A 97 2.38 8.21 6.33
N LEU A 98 3.19 7.72 7.27
CA LEU A 98 3.96 8.58 8.17
C LEU A 98 4.99 9.44 7.42
N LYS A 99 5.59 8.90 6.37
CA LYS A 99 6.54 9.64 5.50
C LYS A 99 5.84 10.83 4.82
N ASP A 100 4.65 10.57 4.28
CA ASP A 100 3.87 11.61 3.61
C ASP A 100 3.35 12.65 4.62
N LEU A 101 3.01 12.22 5.85
CA LEU A 101 2.63 13.11 6.94
C LEU A 101 3.74 14.12 7.26
N VAL A 102 4.98 13.63 7.39
CA VAL A 102 6.16 14.49 7.64
C VAL A 102 6.34 15.49 6.49
N TYR A 103 6.24 15.01 5.25
CA TYR A 103 6.32 15.88 4.07
C TYR A 103 5.28 17.00 4.09
N PHE A 104 4.00 16.67 4.30
CA PHE A 104 2.93 17.64 4.29
C PHE A 104 3.01 18.62 5.47
N LYS A 105 3.34 18.17 6.68
CA LYS A 105 3.53 19.03 7.85
C LYS A 105 4.67 20.03 7.64
N ASN A 106 5.79 19.61 7.06
CA ASN A 106 6.91 20.49 6.76
C ASN A 106 6.57 21.51 5.66
N LYS A 107 5.86 21.09 4.63
CA LYS A 107 5.54 21.94 3.49
C LYS A 107 4.38 22.90 3.75
N TYR A 108 3.43 22.51 4.60
CA TYR A 108 2.21 23.27 4.91
C TYR A 108 2.00 23.38 6.43
N PRO A 109 2.90 24.05 7.17
CA PRO A 109 2.91 24.02 8.64
C PRO A 109 1.68 24.67 9.29
N LYS A 110 0.89 25.46 8.54
CA LYS A 110 -0.35 26.09 9.03
C LYS A 110 -1.60 25.24 8.79
N SER A 111 -1.49 24.10 8.09
CA SER A 111 -2.59 23.20 7.81
C SER A 111 -2.60 22.03 8.79
N GLN A 112 -3.77 21.52 9.12
CA GLN A 112 -3.92 20.37 10.02
C GLN A 112 -3.78 19.07 9.26
N PHE A 113 -2.88 18.19 9.73
CA PHE A 113 -2.63 16.86 9.17
C PHE A 113 -2.66 15.81 10.26
N GLU A 114 -3.43 14.73 10.02
CA GLU A 114 -3.55 13.58 10.91
C GLU A 114 -3.14 12.29 10.19
N PHE A 115 -2.43 11.41 10.89
CA PHE A 115 -2.12 10.08 10.40
C PHE A 115 -3.33 9.16 10.59
N VAL A 116 -3.94 8.80 9.46
CA VAL A 116 -5.07 7.86 9.41
C VAL A 116 -4.76 6.85 8.31
N PRO A 117 -4.26 5.66 8.65
CA PRO A 117 -3.96 4.61 7.67
C PRO A 117 -5.21 4.17 6.91
N CYS A 118 -5.01 3.39 5.84
CA CYS A 118 -6.12 2.84 5.07
C CYS A 118 -6.95 1.89 5.92
N PHE A 119 -8.28 1.97 5.79
CA PHE A 119 -9.17 0.92 6.29
C PHE A 119 -8.92 -0.38 5.53
N HIS A 120 -9.05 -1.50 6.23
CA HIS A 120 -8.78 -2.84 5.70
C HIS A 120 -9.71 -3.88 6.35
N ALA A 121 -9.72 -5.09 5.80
CA ALA A 121 -10.61 -6.16 6.27
C ALA A 121 -10.17 -6.83 7.58
N GLY A 122 -8.93 -6.62 8.03
CA GLY A 122 -8.41 -7.23 9.26
C GLY A 122 -9.00 -6.55 10.51
N GLU A 123 -9.68 -7.32 11.34
CA GLU A 123 -10.23 -6.86 12.64
C GLU A 123 -9.37 -7.36 13.80
N GLU A 124 -8.95 -8.62 13.74
CA GLU A 124 -8.13 -9.28 14.74
C GLU A 124 -6.90 -9.96 14.11
N VAL A 125 -5.85 -10.12 14.89
CA VAL A 125 -4.66 -10.87 14.47
C VAL A 125 -4.93 -12.36 14.66
N THR A 126 -5.04 -13.09 13.52
CA THR A 126 -5.48 -14.50 13.47
C THR A 126 -4.37 -15.45 13.01
N VAL A 127 -3.14 -15.25 13.50
CA VAL A 127 -1.99 -16.07 13.12
C VAL A 127 -2.18 -17.52 13.56
N LYS A 128 -2.04 -18.47 12.62
CA LYS A 128 -2.08 -19.90 12.89
C LYS A 128 -0.80 -20.36 13.61
N SER A 129 -0.95 -21.20 14.62
CA SER A 129 0.17 -21.91 15.27
C SER A 129 0.82 -22.94 14.33
N GLY A 130 1.97 -23.47 14.75
CA GLY A 130 2.72 -24.48 14.02
C GLY A 130 3.48 -23.94 12.80
N ILE A 131 4.05 -24.85 12.02
CA ILE A 131 4.91 -24.54 10.87
C ILE A 131 4.11 -24.79 9.58
N GLY A 132 4.17 -23.82 8.67
CA GLY A 132 3.67 -23.95 7.30
C GLY A 132 4.69 -24.66 6.39
N ASN A 133 4.29 -25.01 5.18
CA ASN A 133 5.11 -25.81 4.28
C ASN A 133 5.49 -25.11 2.96
N TYR A 134 5.25 -23.81 2.83
CA TYR A 134 5.65 -23.01 1.65
C TYR A 134 5.90 -21.55 1.99
N VAL A 135 6.63 -20.89 1.10
CA VAL A 135 6.73 -19.44 1.01
C VAL A 135 5.69 -18.93 0.02
N LEU A 136 4.99 -17.85 0.36
CA LEU A 136 3.99 -17.22 -0.51
C LEU A 136 4.48 -15.84 -0.98
N TYR A 137 4.45 -15.61 -2.29
CA TYR A 137 4.41 -14.27 -2.88
C TYR A 137 3.06 -14.04 -3.54
N HIS A 138 2.42 -12.87 -3.33
CA HIS A 138 1.13 -12.59 -3.93
C HIS A 138 0.96 -11.14 -4.40
N GLY A 139 0.05 -10.95 -5.39
CA GLY A 139 -0.33 -9.64 -5.91
C GLY A 139 -1.08 -9.72 -7.23
N ASN A 140 -1.56 -8.57 -7.75
CA ASN A 140 -2.09 -8.53 -9.11
C ASN A 140 -0.93 -8.63 -10.11
N LEU A 141 -0.77 -9.80 -10.75
CA LEU A 141 0.37 -10.14 -11.61
C LEU A 141 0.31 -9.47 -12.99
N SER A 142 -0.83 -8.86 -13.36
CA SER A 142 -0.90 -8.00 -14.57
C SER A 142 -0.24 -6.63 -14.37
N VAL A 143 -0.01 -6.23 -13.11
CA VAL A 143 0.70 -4.99 -12.79
C VAL A 143 2.20 -5.24 -12.90
N SER A 144 2.89 -4.45 -13.71
CA SER A 144 4.33 -4.61 -14.00
C SER A 144 5.20 -4.67 -12.74
N GLU A 145 4.87 -3.90 -11.71
CA GLU A 145 5.59 -3.92 -10.43
C GLU A 145 5.54 -5.31 -9.77
N ASN A 146 4.34 -5.90 -9.66
CA ASN A 146 4.17 -7.21 -9.03
C ASN A 146 4.75 -8.33 -9.88
N LYS A 147 4.60 -8.25 -11.22
CA LYS A 147 5.25 -9.17 -12.16
C LYS A 147 6.76 -9.17 -11.98
N ASN A 148 7.39 -7.98 -12.05
CA ASN A 148 8.84 -7.85 -11.91
C ASN A 148 9.34 -8.34 -10.55
N ALA A 149 8.57 -8.14 -9.48
CA ALA A 149 8.89 -8.66 -8.15
C ALA A 149 8.81 -10.20 -8.12
N ALA A 150 7.78 -10.80 -8.73
CA ALA A 150 7.68 -12.26 -8.86
C ALA A 150 8.86 -12.85 -9.66
N GLU A 151 9.21 -12.24 -10.79
CA GLU A 151 10.37 -12.65 -11.60
C GLU A 151 11.69 -12.53 -10.83
N PHE A 152 11.88 -11.44 -10.07
CA PHE A 152 13.03 -11.26 -9.20
C PHE A 152 13.12 -12.36 -8.14
N ILE A 153 12.02 -12.64 -7.43
CA ILE A 153 11.95 -13.68 -6.40
C ILE A 153 12.33 -15.04 -6.99
N ILE A 154 11.76 -15.41 -8.15
CA ILE A 154 12.05 -16.67 -8.81
C ILE A 154 13.52 -16.75 -9.23
N GLN A 155 14.02 -15.75 -9.95
CA GLN A 155 15.32 -15.80 -10.60
C GLN A 155 16.50 -15.53 -9.65
N GLN A 156 16.31 -14.68 -8.64
CA GLN A 156 17.40 -14.28 -7.75
C GLN A 156 17.40 -15.03 -6.42
N LEU A 157 16.25 -15.53 -5.97
CA LEU A 157 16.13 -16.23 -4.69
C LEU A 157 15.87 -17.73 -4.89
N PHE A 158 14.78 -18.10 -5.52
CA PHE A 158 14.30 -19.49 -5.60
C PHE A 158 14.90 -20.30 -6.75
N LYS A 159 15.72 -19.72 -7.60
CA LYS A 159 16.60 -20.48 -8.50
C LYS A 159 17.57 -21.39 -7.74
N GLU A 160 18.00 -20.97 -6.55
CA GLU A 160 18.97 -21.68 -5.71
C GLU A 160 18.35 -22.28 -4.45
N LEU A 161 17.20 -21.76 -3.99
CA LEU A 161 16.46 -22.30 -2.87
C LEU A 161 15.49 -23.36 -3.35
N THR A 162 15.52 -24.56 -2.74
CA THR A 162 14.59 -25.66 -3.03
C THR A 162 13.35 -25.67 -2.14
N ILE A 163 13.15 -24.62 -1.35
CA ILE A 163 11.99 -24.42 -0.49
C ILE A 163 10.75 -24.21 -1.38
N PRO A 164 9.61 -24.86 -1.10
CA PRO A 164 8.39 -24.69 -1.89
C PRO A 164 7.95 -23.23 -1.93
N LEU A 165 7.74 -22.70 -3.15
CA LEU A 165 7.24 -21.34 -3.38
C LEU A 165 5.89 -21.38 -4.08
N ILE A 166 4.93 -20.63 -3.57
CA ILE A 166 3.68 -20.33 -4.25
C ILE A 166 3.70 -18.88 -4.72
N ILE A 167 3.47 -18.69 -6.01
CA ILE A 167 3.17 -17.37 -6.60
C ILE A 167 1.66 -17.34 -6.83
N ALA A 168 0.95 -16.39 -6.19
CA ALA A 168 -0.50 -16.30 -6.29
C ALA A 168 -0.96 -14.92 -6.76
N GLY A 169 -1.96 -14.85 -7.63
CA GLY A 169 -2.51 -13.55 -8.00
C GLY A 169 -3.31 -13.50 -9.28
N LEU A 170 -3.85 -12.30 -9.52
CA LEU A 170 -4.74 -12.04 -10.65
C LEU A 170 -3.97 -11.87 -11.96
N ASN A 171 -4.55 -12.43 -13.04
CA ASN A 171 -4.14 -12.22 -14.42
C ASN A 171 -2.62 -12.41 -14.66
N PRO A 172 -2.04 -13.58 -14.33
CA PRO A 172 -0.63 -13.86 -14.57
C PRO A 172 -0.33 -13.84 -16.08
N PRO A 173 0.69 -13.08 -16.52
CA PRO A 173 1.05 -13.04 -17.93
C PRO A 173 1.76 -14.32 -18.38
N ALA A 174 1.69 -14.64 -19.69
CA ALA A 174 2.18 -15.88 -20.25
C ALA A 174 3.67 -16.14 -20.01
N ASP A 175 4.49 -15.10 -20.07
CA ASP A 175 5.94 -15.18 -19.82
C ASP A 175 6.28 -15.56 -18.38
N LEU A 176 5.53 -15.04 -17.40
CA LEU A 176 5.67 -15.43 -15.99
C LEU A 176 5.24 -16.89 -15.79
N ILE A 177 4.15 -17.33 -16.43
CA ILE A 177 3.71 -18.72 -16.39
C ILE A 177 4.79 -19.66 -16.93
N GLN A 178 5.42 -19.31 -18.06
CA GLN A 178 6.51 -20.09 -18.63
C GLN A 178 7.76 -20.10 -17.76
N LEU A 179 8.05 -19.00 -17.06
CA LEU A 179 9.16 -18.94 -16.12
C LEU A 179 8.95 -19.90 -14.93
N ILE A 180 7.76 -19.90 -14.34
CA ILE A 180 7.40 -20.77 -13.21
C ILE A 180 7.53 -22.25 -13.57
N LYS A 181 7.09 -22.66 -14.76
CA LYS A 181 7.17 -24.06 -15.23
C LYS A 181 8.58 -24.64 -15.32
N LYS A 182 9.62 -23.80 -15.22
CA LYS A 182 11.02 -24.27 -15.25
C LYS A 182 11.49 -24.84 -13.90
N TYR A 183 10.68 -24.71 -12.85
CA TYR A 183 11.07 -25.06 -11.48
C TYR A 183 9.98 -25.90 -10.81
N ASP A 184 10.28 -27.15 -10.48
CA ASP A 184 9.29 -28.10 -9.91
C ASP A 184 8.80 -27.70 -8.51
N HIS A 185 9.60 -26.96 -7.75
CA HIS A 185 9.26 -26.47 -6.40
C HIS A 185 8.52 -25.14 -6.40
N ILE A 186 8.23 -24.55 -7.57
CA ILE A 186 7.48 -23.29 -7.70
C ILE A 186 6.11 -23.56 -8.33
N ARG A 187 5.06 -23.16 -7.63
CA ARG A 187 3.68 -23.35 -8.04
C ARG A 187 2.98 -22.01 -8.27
N LEU A 188 2.19 -21.93 -9.35
CA LEU A 188 1.30 -20.80 -9.62
C LEU A 188 -0.12 -21.13 -9.17
N ILE A 189 -0.75 -20.19 -8.45
CA ILE A 189 -2.20 -20.16 -8.20
C ILE A 189 -2.74 -18.90 -8.89
N ALA A 190 -3.41 -19.11 -10.01
CA ALA A 190 -3.90 -18.05 -10.86
C ALA A 190 -5.34 -17.67 -10.48
N ASN A 191 -5.59 -16.37 -10.31
CA ASN A 191 -6.91 -15.81 -10.04
C ASN A 191 -7.63 -16.42 -8.81
N PRO A 192 -6.94 -16.57 -7.65
CA PRO A 192 -7.61 -17.00 -6.43
C PRO A 192 -8.69 -15.99 -6.05
N ASP A 193 -9.79 -16.44 -5.50
CA ASP A 193 -10.74 -15.55 -4.85
C ASP A 193 -10.22 -15.05 -3.49
N ASP A 194 -10.94 -14.13 -2.86
CA ASP A 194 -10.50 -13.52 -1.59
C ASP A 194 -10.38 -14.56 -0.47
N LYS A 195 -11.24 -15.58 -0.44
CA LYS A 195 -11.19 -16.66 0.55
C LYS A 195 -9.96 -17.53 0.34
N GLU A 196 -9.73 -17.99 -0.87
CA GLU A 196 -8.56 -18.76 -1.23
C GLU A 196 -7.27 -18.00 -0.97
N MET A 197 -7.21 -16.70 -1.31
CA MET A 197 -6.05 -15.85 -1.02
C MET A 197 -5.78 -15.74 0.49
N ASN A 198 -6.81 -15.53 1.30
CA ASN A 198 -6.67 -15.46 2.75
C ASN A 198 -6.20 -16.79 3.35
N GLU A 199 -6.69 -17.92 2.83
CA GLU A 199 -6.22 -19.26 3.22
C GLU A 199 -4.74 -19.47 2.84
N LEU A 200 -4.31 -19.03 1.66
CA LEU A 200 -2.92 -19.08 1.24
C LEU A 200 -2.02 -18.26 2.16
N ILE A 201 -2.43 -17.03 2.51
CA ILE A 201 -1.68 -16.16 3.43
C ILE A 201 -1.55 -16.81 4.81
N ALA A 202 -2.66 -17.34 5.36
CA ALA A 202 -2.69 -17.91 6.69
C ALA A 202 -1.92 -19.24 6.80
N ASN A 203 -1.88 -20.04 5.73
CA ASN A 203 -1.20 -21.34 5.73
C ASN A 203 0.29 -21.25 5.34
N ALA A 204 0.74 -20.16 4.70
CA ALA A 204 2.15 -19.96 4.39
C ALA A 204 3.01 -19.95 5.65
N GLN A 205 4.22 -20.51 5.56
CA GLN A 205 5.23 -20.35 6.61
C GLN A 205 5.79 -18.94 6.56
N ILE A 206 6.10 -18.46 5.35
CA ILE A 206 6.60 -17.11 5.12
C ILE A 206 5.76 -16.44 4.06
N ASN A 207 5.25 -15.27 4.35
CA ASN A 207 4.72 -14.36 3.35
C ASN A 207 5.85 -13.41 2.93
N LEU A 208 6.38 -13.62 1.73
CA LEU A 208 7.46 -12.81 1.16
C LEU A 208 6.88 -11.68 0.32
N LEU A 209 7.00 -10.44 0.80
CA LEU A 209 6.50 -9.28 0.09
C LEU A 209 7.69 -8.41 -0.39
N TYR A 210 7.81 -8.29 -1.69
CA TYR A 210 8.86 -7.51 -2.33
C TYR A 210 8.25 -6.43 -3.23
N THR A 211 8.83 -5.23 -3.23
CA THR A 211 8.42 -4.12 -4.10
C THR A 211 9.60 -3.26 -4.51
N ASN A 212 9.54 -2.71 -5.71
CA ASN A 212 10.51 -1.71 -6.18
C ASN A 212 10.06 -0.27 -5.91
N GLN A 213 8.83 -0.06 -5.40
CA GLN A 213 8.25 1.26 -5.15
C GLN A 213 7.94 1.46 -3.66
N ALA A 214 8.42 2.59 -3.12
CA ALA A 214 8.22 3.01 -1.73
C ALA A 214 7.10 4.06 -1.62
N THR A 215 5.94 3.82 -2.24
CA THR A 215 4.83 4.78 -2.23
C THR A 215 3.60 4.23 -1.51
N GLY A 216 3.03 5.03 -0.62
CA GLY A 216 1.81 4.72 0.13
C GLY A 216 1.90 3.49 1.05
N LEU A 217 0.85 3.25 1.83
CA LEU A 217 0.70 2.06 2.63
C LEU A 217 0.25 0.87 1.76
N LYS A 218 0.97 -0.24 1.84
CA LYS A 218 0.65 -1.46 1.09
C LYS A 218 -0.36 -2.31 1.86
N LEU A 219 -1.63 -2.35 1.42
CA LEU A 219 -2.68 -3.14 2.08
C LEU A 219 -2.34 -4.63 2.20
N LYS A 220 -1.59 -5.19 1.24
CA LYS A 220 -1.11 -6.58 1.33
C LYS A 220 -0.18 -6.82 2.53
N LEU A 221 0.59 -5.81 2.97
CA LEU A 221 1.42 -5.90 4.17
C LEU A 221 0.55 -6.01 5.42
N LEU A 222 -0.48 -5.18 5.56
CA LEU A 222 -1.43 -5.29 6.66
C LEU A 222 -2.13 -6.64 6.67
N ASN A 223 -2.66 -7.09 5.52
CA ASN A 223 -3.32 -8.39 5.43
C ASN A 223 -2.40 -9.54 5.92
N VAL A 224 -1.14 -9.54 5.50
CA VAL A 224 -0.17 -10.52 5.96
C VAL A 224 0.13 -10.41 7.44
N LEU A 225 0.27 -9.21 7.99
CA LEU A 225 0.55 -9.02 9.41
C LEU A 225 -0.63 -9.41 10.31
N TYR A 226 -1.87 -9.27 9.82
CA TYR A 226 -3.06 -9.73 10.54
C TYR A 226 -3.25 -11.25 10.49
N ASN A 227 -2.93 -11.90 9.36
CA ASN A 227 -3.36 -13.29 9.11
C ASN A 227 -2.22 -14.29 8.90
N GLY A 228 -1.04 -13.84 8.47
CA GLY A 228 0.09 -14.69 8.11
C GLY A 228 1.05 -14.97 9.26
N ARG A 229 1.79 -16.08 9.17
CA ARG A 229 2.86 -16.40 10.13
C ARG A 229 4.01 -15.39 10.02
N HIS A 230 5.11 -15.77 9.40
CA HIS A 230 6.23 -14.86 9.21
C HIS A 230 6.00 -13.93 8.01
N CYS A 231 6.44 -12.68 8.16
CA CYS A 231 6.44 -11.68 7.09
C CYS A 231 7.88 -11.26 6.81
N ILE A 232 8.39 -11.56 5.62
CA ILE A 232 9.72 -11.11 5.15
C ILE A 232 9.51 -10.11 4.03
N VAL A 233 10.22 -8.99 4.09
CA VAL A 233 10.04 -7.86 3.19
C VAL A 233 11.37 -7.19 2.84
N ASN A 234 11.42 -6.45 1.74
CA ASN A 234 12.49 -5.49 1.53
C ASN A 234 12.16 -4.13 2.18
N SER A 235 13.16 -3.28 2.40
CA SER A 235 13.00 -1.98 3.08
C SER A 235 11.93 -1.09 2.46
N LYS A 236 11.79 -1.09 1.13
CA LYS A 236 10.78 -0.33 0.40
C LYS A 236 9.34 -0.74 0.72
N MET A 237 9.10 -1.98 1.15
CA MET A 237 7.76 -2.47 1.51
C MET A 237 7.23 -1.81 2.77
N VAL A 238 8.09 -1.54 3.74
CA VAL A 238 7.77 -0.95 5.05
C VAL A 238 8.09 0.54 5.15
N GLU A 239 8.64 1.13 4.08
CA GLU A 239 9.02 2.54 4.07
C GLU A 239 7.81 3.44 4.32
N GLY A 240 7.95 4.39 5.25
CA GLY A 240 6.88 5.31 5.64
C GLY A 240 5.82 4.71 6.57
N THR A 241 6.12 3.55 7.16
CA THR A 241 5.27 2.89 8.17
C THR A 241 6.07 2.66 9.47
N SER A 242 5.39 2.30 10.56
CA SER A 242 6.01 1.79 11.79
C SER A 242 6.01 0.25 11.85
N LEU A 243 5.87 -0.44 10.69
CA LEU A 243 5.67 -1.88 10.62
C LEU A 243 6.98 -2.69 10.44
N SER A 244 8.12 -2.03 10.26
CA SER A 244 9.41 -2.71 10.05
C SER A 244 9.78 -3.64 11.21
N GLU A 245 9.44 -3.27 12.44
CA GLU A 245 9.70 -4.08 13.62
C GLU A 245 8.84 -5.37 13.73
N LEU A 246 7.83 -5.51 12.87
CA LEU A 246 6.96 -6.69 12.77
C LEU A 246 7.34 -7.63 11.63
N CYS A 247 8.42 -7.30 10.89
CA CYS A 247 8.86 -8.01 9.70
C CYS A 247 10.33 -8.38 9.77
N GLY A 248 10.72 -9.46 9.11
CA GLY A 248 12.10 -9.65 8.70
C GLY A 248 12.41 -8.72 7.52
N VAL A 249 13.23 -7.70 7.73
CA VAL A 249 13.53 -6.70 6.67
C VAL A 249 14.94 -6.94 6.15
N GLU A 250 15.08 -7.20 4.84
CA GLU A 250 16.39 -7.44 4.23
C GLU A 250 16.37 -7.03 2.74
N ASP A 251 17.42 -6.35 2.30
CA ASP A 251 17.61 -5.90 0.91
C ASP A 251 18.74 -6.67 0.19
N ASP A 252 19.74 -7.16 0.91
CA ASP A 252 20.81 -7.96 0.34
C ASP A 252 20.32 -9.36 -0.03
N ILE A 253 20.57 -9.78 -1.26
CA ILE A 253 20.07 -11.05 -1.81
C ILE A 253 20.57 -12.25 -1.02
N SER A 254 21.85 -12.25 -0.63
CA SER A 254 22.48 -13.36 0.09
C SER A 254 21.91 -13.48 1.51
N GLN A 255 21.78 -12.35 2.21
CA GLN A 255 21.20 -12.32 3.54
C GLN A 255 19.68 -12.62 3.50
N LEU A 256 18.97 -12.19 2.46
CA LEU A 256 17.55 -12.51 2.26
C LEU A 256 17.34 -14.03 2.08
N LYS A 257 18.18 -14.71 1.28
CA LYS A 257 18.16 -16.17 1.17
C LYS A 257 18.39 -16.86 2.52
N LYS A 258 19.37 -16.38 3.29
CA LYS A 258 19.68 -16.90 4.62
C LYS A 258 18.51 -16.68 5.57
N LEU A 259 17.91 -15.48 5.56
CA LEU A 259 16.74 -15.14 6.38
C LEU A 259 15.55 -16.03 6.05
N ILE A 260 15.26 -16.26 4.76
CA ILE A 260 14.18 -17.16 4.32
C ILE A 260 14.45 -18.57 4.84
N THR A 261 15.67 -19.11 4.64
CA THR A 261 16.01 -20.48 5.02
C THR A 261 15.91 -20.70 6.53
N THR A 262 16.43 -19.76 7.34
CA THR A 262 16.34 -19.84 8.81
C THR A 262 14.90 -19.72 9.29
N THR A 263 14.14 -18.76 8.78
CA THR A 263 12.76 -18.52 9.22
C THR A 263 11.83 -19.65 8.81
N PHE A 264 12.09 -20.31 7.67
CA PHE A 264 11.23 -21.39 7.17
C PHE A 264 11.11 -22.57 8.13
N ASN A 265 12.15 -22.84 8.91
CA ASN A 265 12.20 -23.94 9.85
C ASN A 265 11.80 -23.56 11.30
N ASN A 266 11.45 -22.32 11.53
CA ASN A 266 11.14 -21.83 12.87
C ASN A 266 9.64 -21.48 13.00
N GLU A 267 9.02 -21.92 14.09
CA GLU A 267 7.66 -21.50 14.44
C GLU A 267 7.65 -20.02 14.85
N ILE A 268 6.58 -19.29 14.48
CA ILE A 268 6.40 -17.93 14.97
C ILE A 268 6.13 -17.95 16.48
N SER A 269 6.86 -17.13 17.23
CA SER A 269 6.73 -17.07 18.68
C SER A 269 5.47 -16.34 19.13
N THR A 270 4.94 -16.74 20.30
CA THR A 270 3.83 -16.04 20.94
C THR A 270 4.17 -14.56 21.19
N GLN A 271 5.43 -14.26 21.52
CA GLN A 271 5.89 -12.89 21.74
C GLN A 271 5.78 -12.03 20.47
N GLU A 272 6.12 -12.58 19.30
CA GLU A 272 5.97 -11.87 18.01
C GLU A 272 4.50 -11.63 17.69
N ILE A 273 3.61 -12.59 17.98
CA ILE A 273 2.16 -12.45 17.77
C ILE A 273 1.60 -11.34 18.67
N GLU A 274 1.94 -11.33 19.96
CA GLU A 274 1.48 -10.30 20.89
C GLU A 274 2.03 -8.91 20.55
N LYS A 275 3.27 -8.83 20.09
CA LYS A 275 3.83 -7.58 19.57
C LYS A 275 3.05 -7.06 18.36
N ARG A 276 2.69 -7.95 17.41
CA ARG A 276 1.83 -7.60 16.27
C ARG A 276 0.47 -7.07 16.73
N LYS A 277 -0.21 -7.77 17.62
CA LYS A 277 -1.50 -7.33 18.18
C LYS A 277 -1.40 -5.93 18.75
N THR A 278 -0.40 -5.68 19.59
CA THR A 278 -0.20 -4.37 20.23
C THR A 278 -0.02 -3.25 19.22
N VAL A 279 0.88 -3.42 18.27
CA VAL A 279 1.19 -2.37 17.27
C VAL A 279 0.04 -2.15 16.30
N LEU A 280 -0.56 -3.25 15.79
CA LEU A 280 -1.62 -3.15 14.80
C LEU A 280 -2.91 -2.57 15.41
N LEU A 281 -3.29 -2.95 16.63
CA LEU A 281 -4.47 -2.40 17.29
C LEU A 281 -4.29 -0.91 17.61
N ARG A 282 -3.12 -0.51 18.08
CA ARG A 282 -2.83 0.89 18.41
C ARG A 282 -2.86 1.81 17.20
N ASP A 283 -2.15 1.43 16.12
CA ASP A 283 -1.80 2.37 15.03
C ASP A 283 -2.56 2.13 13.74
N TYR A 284 -2.98 0.89 13.47
CA TYR A 284 -3.52 0.46 12.18
C TYR A 284 -4.92 -0.15 12.24
N SER A 285 -5.55 -0.30 13.40
CA SER A 285 -6.92 -0.79 13.47
C SER A 285 -7.91 0.21 12.85
N ASN A 286 -8.98 -0.31 12.28
CA ASN A 286 -10.08 0.51 11.76
C ASN A 286 -10.70 1.38 12.86
N GLU A 287 -10.83 0.84 14.07
CA GLU A 287 -11.35 1.58 15.23
C GLU A 287 -10.45 2.75 15.60
N SER A 288 -9.12 2.53 15.72
CA SER A 288 -8.16 3.63 15.98
C SER A 288 -8.24 4.71 14.89
N SER A 289 -8.34 4.30 13.62
CA SER A 289 -8.48 5.21 12.48
C SER A 289 -9.78 6.01 12.53
N TYR A 290 -10.89 5.36 12.84
CA TYR A 290 -12.20 5.98 13.02
C TYR A 290 -12.19 7.02 14.16
N GLN A 291 -11.67 6.67 15.33
CA GLN A 291 -11.58 7.59 16.47
C GLN A 291 -10.75 8.83 16.17
N LYS A 292 -9.65 8.70 15.43
CA LYS A 292 -8.84 9.85 14.98
C LYS A 292 -9.63 10.77 14.06
N ILE A 293 -10.43 10.22 13.13
CA ILE A 293 -11.30 11.01 12.24
C ILE A 293 -12.34 11.78 13.05
N ILE A 294 -13.06 11.09 13.96
CA ILE A 294 -14.09 11.73 14.79
C ILE A 294 -13.48 12.86 15.63
N LYS A 295 -12.36 12.60 16.30
CA LYS A 295 -11.65 13.63 17.08
C LYS A 295 -11.26 14.83 16.24
N ALA A 296 -10.72 14.60 15.03
CA ALA A 296 -10.36 15.66 14.12
C ALA A 296 -11.57 16.50 13.66
N LEU A 297 -12.75 15.89 13.53
CA LEU A 297 -13.99 16.59 13.15
C LEU A 297 -14.65 17.34 14.31
N GLN A 298 -14.52 16.85 15.54
CA GLN A 298 -15.07 17.50 16.74
C GLN A 298 -14.33 18.78 17.14
N SER A 299 -13.16 19.04 16.56
CA SER A 299 -12.38 20.26 16.80
C SER A 299 -12.85 21.48 15.99
N PHE A 300 -13.93 21.33 15.19
CA PHE A 300 -14.55 22.37 14.36
C PHE A 300 -16.05 22.48 14.60
#